data_2ca5d38e16dbc360f6d27fd862c97ac0
#
_entry.id   2ca5d38e16dbc360f6d27fd862c97ac0
#
_cell.length_a   1.000
_cell.length_b   1.000
_cell.length_c   1.000
_cell.angle_alpha   90.00
_cell.angle_beta   90.00
_cell.angle_gamma   90.00
#
_symmetry.space_group_name_H-M   'P 1'
#
loop_
_entity.id
_entity.type
_entity.pdbx_description
1 polymer ?
#
loop_
_entity_poly.entity_id
_entity_poly.type
_entity_poly.pdbx_seq_one_letter_code
_entity_poly.pdbx_strand_id
1 'polypeptide(L)'
;MGRGSYKASDWAKLRSSISETKKVEDIFANRITAGSLKNDTLSKMIEGCKKIRESRDSEDSPESTPVIIGFDVTASMGYLAKELALNAMNSVITYLYDEKPISNPQILCAAIGDSLADKYPLQVTQFEADIRIIKQLLELYLEGGGGGNGGESYNLLWYFAAKHTSADCFDKRGKKGYLFTIGDDASLGSLSATEIKRVFGDDVPYVTSDEELLREAEKNYNVFHIHIENEQSDSDRIFSRWRTLMPGRVTVIEKKDIKYLSEIICAIINVCEGKSSNEALKEMKDQETAEKVAGSLAYIEEKKSKTTIVF
;
A
#
# COMPACT_ATOMS: atom_id res chain seq x y z
N MET A 1 16.52 -7.58 -3.66
CA MET A 1 16.50 -6.62 -4.77
C MET A 1 15.86 -7.29 -5.97
N GLY A 2 14.77 -6.73 -6.46
CA GLY A 2 13.79 -7.33 -7.36
C GLY A 2 14.32 -7.86 -8.69
N ARG A 3 14.81 -9.09 -8.67
CA ARG A 3 15.12 -9.85 -9.90
C ARG A 3 13.99 -10.84 -10.15
N GLY A 4 13.59 -11.02 -11.39
CA GLY A 4 12.54 -11.93 -11.80
C GLY A 4 11.25 -11.23 -12.20
N SER A 5 10.21 -12.02 -12.50
CA SER A 5 8.87 -11.56 -12.83
C SER A 5 7.85 -12.42 -12.12
N TYR A 6 6.85 -11.82 -11.51
CA TYR A 6 5.75 -12.52 -10.86
C TYR A 6 4.90 -13.30 -11.88
N LYS A 7 4.48 -14.49 -11.48
CA LYS A 7 3.56 -15.32 -12.27
C LYS A 7 2.46 -15.87 -11.35
N ALA A 8 1.21 -15.76 -11.75
CA ALA A 8 0.06 -16.30 -11.03
C ALA A 8 0.21 -17.80 -10.71
N SER A 9 0.91 -18.55 -11.60
CA SER A 9 1.22 -19.97 -11.38
C SER A 9 2.11 -20.20 -10.15
N ASP A 10 2.96 -19.23 -9.78
CA ASP A 10 3.85 -19.37 -8.63
C ASP A 10 3.07 -19.18 -7.32
N TRP A 11 2.06 -18.32 -7.33
CA TRP A 11 1.10 -18.22 -6.22
C TRP A 11 0.30 -19.52 -6.05
N ALA A 12 -0.22 -20.10 -7.13
CA ALA A 12 -0.96 -21.36 -7.08
C ALA A 12 -0.12 -22.47 -6.46
N LYS A 13 1.16 -22.60 -6.84
CA LYS A 13 2.11 -23.56 -6.26
C LYS A 13 2.39 -23.26 -4.79
N LEU A 14 2.61 -21.99 -4.43
CA LEU A 14 2.83 -21.60 -3.04
C LEU A 14 1.60 -21.91 -2.19
N ARG A 15 0.40 -21.58 -2.66
CA ARG A 15 -0.86 -21.85 -1.98
C ARG A 15 -1.08 -23.36 -1.76
N SER A 16 -0.79 -24.21 -2.77
CA SER A 16 -0.86 -25.66 -2.64
C SER A 16 0.10 -26.17 -1.57
N SER A 17 1.36 -25.74 -1.60
CA SER A 17 2.36 -26.17 -0.62
C SER A 17 2.02 -25.77 0.81
N ILE A 18 1.34 -24.63 0.98
CA ILE A 18 0.88 -24.15 2.28
C ILE A 18 -0.35 -24.95 2.74
N SER A 19 -1.28 -25.28 1.83
CA SER A 19 -2.51 -26.02 2.15
C SER A 19 -2.25 -27.49 2.48
N GLU A 20 -1.19 -28.10 1.96
CA GLU A 20 -0.75 -29.46 2.34
C GLU A 20 -0.21 -29.53 3.76
N THR A 21 0.27 -28.40 4.30
CA THR A 21 0.86 -28.34 5.65
C THR A 21 -0.03 -27.66 6.67
N LYS A 22 -0.82 -26.66 6.26
CA LYS A 22 -1.76 -25.85 7.11
C LYS A 22 -2.78 -25.16 6.23
N LYS A 23 -4.00 -24.95 6.73
CA LYS A 23 -4.96 -24.05 6.07
C LYS A 23 -4.33 -22.67 5.97
N VAL A 24 -4.43 -22.03 4.79
CA VAL A 24 -3.87 -20.68 4.54
C VAL A 24 -4.35 -19.69 5.61
N GLU A 25 -5.58 -19.87 6.08
CA GLU A 25 -6.20 -19.11 7.17
C GLU A 25 -5.47 -19.26 8.51
N ASP A 26 -4.84 -20.41 8.78
CA ASP A 26 -4.12 -20.67 10.03
C ASP A 26 -2.71 -20.08 10.05
N ILE A 27 -2.17 -19.62 8.92
CA ILE A 27 -0.81 -19.05 8.86
C ILE A 27 -0.76 -17.73 9.65
N PHE A 28 -1.72 -16.84 9.42
CA PHE A 28 -1.85 -15.61 10.20
C PHE A 28 -2.43 -15.88 11.60
N ALA A 29 -3.47 -16.69 11.73
CA ALA A 29 -4.09 -17.01 13.00
C ALA A 29 -3.13 -17.70 13.98
N ASN A 30 -2.33 -18.65 13.52
CA ASN A 30 -1.31 -19.31 14.35
C ASN A 30 -0.18 -18.35 14.79
N ARG A 31 0.11 -17.31 14.03
CA ARG A 31 1.05 -16.25 14.44
C ARG A 31 0.45 -15.36 15.52
N ILE A 32 -0.85 -15.05 15.43
CA ILE A 32 -1.57 -14.23 16.42
C ILE A 32 -1.79 -15.02 17.72
N THR A 33 -2.20 -16.31 17.65
CA THR A 33 -2.57 -17.11 18.83
C THR A 33 -1.39 -17.74 19.55
N ALA A 34 -0.28 -18.02 18.86
CA ALA A 34 0.81 -18.81 19.44
C ALA A 34 1.83 -18.01 20.26
N GLY A 35 1.80 -16.67 20.24
CA GLY A 35 2.85 -15.85 20.88
C GLY A 35 4.27 -16.15 20.37
N SER A 36 4.38 -17.09 19.43
CA SER A 36 5.61 -17.61 18.86
C SER A 36 5.80 -17.10 17.44
N LEU A 37 5.78 -15.79 17.26
CA LEU A 37 6.51 -15.22 16.14
C LEU A 37 7.93 -15.73 16.25
N LYS A 38 8.41 -16.40 15.21
CA LYS A 38 9.85 -16.60 15.09
C LYS A 38 10.42 -15.19 15.14
N ASN A 39 10.97 -14.82 16.27
CA ASN A 39 11.50 -13.48 16.59
C ASN A 39 12.34 -12.89 15.46
N ASP A 40 12.93 -13.75 14.64
CA ASP A 40 13.82 -13.39 13.53
C ASP A 40 13.10 -12.71 12.35
N THR A 41 11.90 -13.16 11.96
CA THR A 41 11.20 -12.59 10.79
C THR A 41 10.53 -11.26 11.11
N LEU A 42 9.83 -11.18 12.22
CA LEU A 42 9.23 -9.92 12.67
C LEU A 42 10.30 -8.87 12.97
N SER A 43 11.41 -9.28 13.60
CA SER A 43 12.56 -8.40 13.82
C SER A 43 13.10 -7.84 12.50
N LYS A 44 13.17 -8.64 11.43
CA LYS A 44 13.60 -8.17 10.11
C LYS A 44 12.65 -7.15 9.48
N MET A 45 11.33 -7.29 9.68
CA MET A 45 10.34 -6.35 9.17
C MET A 45 10.38 -5.01 9.92
N ILE A 46 10.53 -5.06 11.24
CA ILE A 46 10.66 -3.87 12.10
C ILE A 46 12.00 -3.17 11.87
N GLU A 47 13.10 -3.91 11.91
CA GLU A 47 14.42 -3.37 11.59
C GLU A 47 14.50 -2.88 10.14
N GLY A 48 13.61 -3.38 9.29
CA GLY A 48 13.43 -2.92 7.93
C GLY A 48 13.01 -1.46 7.82
N CYS A 49 12.24 -0.97 8.78
CA CYS A 49 11.82 0.43 8.83
C CYS A 49 13.00 1.38 9.05
N LYS A 50 14.08 0.91 9.70
CA LYS A 50 15.29 1.69 9.98
C LYS A 50 16.32 1.67 8.84
N LYS A 51 16.05 0.96 7.75
CA LYS A 51 16.99 0.76 6.63
C LYS A 51 16.38 1.31 5.36
N ILE A 52 17.27 1.78 4.46
CA ILE A 52 16.84 2.15 3.12
C ILE A 52 16.39 0.89 2.37
N ARG A 53 15.17 0.94 1.84
CA ARG A 53 14.63 -0.05 0.89
C ARG A 53 14.86 0.45 -0.53
N GLU A 54 15.41 -0.41 -1.36
CA GLU A 54 15.84 -0.01 -2.69
C GLU A 54 15.01 -0.68 -3.78
N SER A 55 14.54 0.13 -4.73
CA SER A 55 14.00 -0.33 -6.00
C SER A 55 15.01 0.00 -7.10
N ARG A 56 15.68 -1.01 -7.64
CA ARG A 56 16.78 -0.87 -8.58
C ARG A 56 16.49 -1.58 -9.89
N ASP A 57 16.98 -0.98 -10.97
CA ASP A 57 16.99 -1.60 -12.29
C ASP A 57 17.92 -2.82 -12.31
N SER A 58 17.56 -3.81 -13.10
CA SER A 58 18.37 -5.00 -13.36
C SER A 58 18.15 -5.46 -14.80
N GLU A 59 18.93 -6.44 -15.25
CA GLU A 59 18.74 -7.04 -16.59
C GLU A 59 17.34 -7.63 -16.73
N ASP A 60 16.81 -8.28 -15.68
CA ASP A 60 15.46 -8.89 -15.68
C ASP A 60 14.34 -7.87 -15.41
N SER A 61 14.67 -6.69 -14.92
CA SER A 61 13.70 -5.64 -14.54
C SER A 61 14.30 -4.26 -14.90
N PRO A 62 14.50 -3.98 -16.19
CA PRO A 62 14.95 -2.68 -16.65
C PRO A 62 13.83 -1.64 -16.43
N GLU A 63 14.20 -0.40 -16.15
CA GLU A 63 13.23 0.69 -15.88
C GLU A 63 12.21 0.33 -14.79
N SER A 64 12.67 -0.20 -13.67
CA SER A 64 11.84 -0.58 -12.54
C SER A 64 10.98 0.58 -12.01
N THR A 65 9.75 0.29 -11.61
CA THR A 65 8.83 1.26 -10.99
C THR A 65 8.46 0.79 -9.58
N PRO A 66 8.81 1.53 -8.52
CA PRO A 66 8.46 1.17 -7.15
C PRO A 66 6.98 1.39 -6.88
N VAL A 67 6.34 0.40 -6.28
CA VAL A 67 4.96 0.45 -5.79
C VAL A 67 4.94 0.06 -4.32
N ILE A 68 4.52 0.97 -3.46
CA ILE A 68 4.35 0.73 -2.02
C ILE A 68 2.86 0.60 -1.74
N ILE A 69 2.47 -0.49 -1.07
CA ILE A 69 1.08 -0.73 -0.68
C ILE A 69 1.04 -1.03 0.81
N GLY A 70 0.55 -0.08 1.58
CA GLY A 70 0.34 -0.22 3.01
C GLY A 70 -1.14 -0.40 3.34
N PHE A 71 -1.43 -1.31 4.25
CA PHE A 71 -2.79 -1.55 4.71
C PHE A 71 -2.84 -1.60 6.23
N ASP A 72 -3.93 -1.07 6.73
CA ASP A 72 -4.24 -1.05 8.14
C ASP A 72 -4.48 -2.48 8.65
N VAL A 73 -3.86 -2.80 9.80
CA VAL A 73 -3.96 -4.10 10.47
C VAL A 73 -4.53 -4.00 11.87
N THR A 74 -5.18 -2.89 12.18
CA THR A 74 -5.79 -2.65 13.50
C THR A 74 -7.10 -3.40 13.69
N ALA A 75 -7.67 -3.34 14.90
CA ALA A 75 -8.85 -4.12 15.26
C ALA A 75 -10.11 -3.73 14.46
N SER A 76 -10.23 -2.46 14.04
CA SER A 76 -11.35 -1.97 13.22
C SER A 76 -11.42 -2.68 11.88
N MET A 77 -10.26 -2.97 11.29
CA MET A 77 -10.14 -3.76 10.07
C MET A 77 -10.53 -5.23 10.24
N GLY A 78 -10.30 -5.80 11.43
CA GLY A 78 -10.71 -7.16 11.78
C GLY A 78 -10.30 -8.20 10.73
N TYR A 79 -11.30 -8.95 10.17
CA TYR A 79 -11.02 -9.95 9.15
C TYR A 79 -10.54 -9.35 7.80
N LEU A 80 -10.80 -8.06 7.54
CA LEU A 80 -10.39 -7.42 6.29
C LEU A 80 -8.89 -7.30 6.14
N ALA A 81 -8.15 -7.03 7.21
CA ALA A 81 -6.69 -7.03 7.15
C ALA A 81 -6.16 -8.36 6.63
N LYS A 82 -6.79 -9.46 7.07
CA LYS A 82 -6.47 -10.82 6.60
C LYS A 82 -6.89 -11.03 5.14
N GLU A 83 -8.10 -10.59 4.76
CA GLU A 83 -8.61 -10.68 3.38
C GLU A 83 -7.73 -9.89 2.42
N LEU A 84 -7.34 -8.66 2.79
CA LEU A 84 -6.40 -7.85 2.04
C LEU A 84 -5.08 -8.58 1.83
N ALA A 85 -4.47 -9.07 2.92
CA ALA A 85 -3.17 -9.71 2.84
C ALA A 85 -3.17 -11.02 2.05
N LEU A 86 -4.24 -11.83 2.13
CA LEU A 86 -4.30 -13.14 1.49
C LEU A 86 -4.78 -13.12 0.05
N ASN A 87 -5.84 -12.38 -0.22
CA ASN A 87 -6.56 -12.45 -1.48
C ASN A 87 -6.41 -11.18 -2.32
N ALA A 88 -6.76 -10.02 -1.77
CA ALA A 88 -6.76 -8.78 -2.52
C ALA A 88 -5.35 -8.38 -2.99
N MET A 89 -4.33 -8.50 -2.13
CA MET A 89 -2.96 -8.17 -2.51
C MET A 89 -2.40 -9.09 -3.60
N ASN A 90 -2.74 -10.39 -3.56
CA ASN A 90 -2.36 -11.28 -4.66
C ASN A 90 -3.01 -10.86 -5.98
N SER A 91 -4.28 -10.47 -5.96
CA SER A 91 -4.98 -9.96 -7.14
C SER A 91 -4.35 -8.67 -7.66
N VAL A 92 -4.04 -7.72 -6.77
CA VAL A 92 -3.33 -6.47 -7.15
C VAL A 92 -2.00 -6.78 -7.82
N ILE A 93 -1.18 -7.65 -7.23
CA ILE A 93 0.11 -8.02 -7.77
C ILE A 93 -0.04 -8.68 -9.14
N THR A 94 -0.95 -9.65 -9.26
CA THR A 94 -1.22 -10.35 -10.51
C THR A 94 -1.65 -9.37 -11.59
N TYR A 95 -2.59 -8.48 -11.28
CA TYR A 95 -3.13 -7.51 -12.22
C TYR A 95 -2.06 -6.51 -12.70
N LEU A 96 -1.19 -6.01 -11.80
CA LEU A 96 -0.09 -5.13 -12.17
C LEU A 96 0.90 -5.78 -13.15
N TYR A 97 1.13 -7.09 -13.03
CA TYR A 97 2.03 -7.82 -13.92
C TYR A 97 1.36 -8.24 -15.23
N ASP A 98 0.06 -8.52 -15.24
CA ASP A 98 -0.69 -8.95 -16.42
C ASP A 98 -1.06 -7.75 -17.31
N GLU A 99 -1.64 -6.70 -16.73
CA GLU A 99 -2.12 -5.51 -17.48
C GLU A 99 -1.02 -4.47 -17.74
N LYS A 100 0.08 -4.53 -16.98
CA LYS A 100 1.26 -3.69 -17.15
C LYS A 100 0.97 -2.19 -17.30
N PRO A 101 0.21 -1.59 -16.38
CA PRO A 101 -0.04 -0.14 -16.43
C PRO A 101 1.26 0.66 -16.27
N ILE A 102 2.29 0.05 -15.68
CA ILE A 102 3.65 0.57 -15.50
C ILE A 102 4.70 -0.48 -15.86
N SER A 103 5.91 -0.01 -16.18
CA SER A 103 7.03 -0.90 -16.48
C SER A 103 7.59 -1.53 -15.21
N ASN A 104 7.83 -2.84 -15.27
CA ASN A 104 8.58 -3.63 -14.29
C ASN A 104 8.29 -3.24 -12.82
N PRO A 105 7.06 -3.42 -12.32
CA PRO A 105 6.71 -3.07 -10.96
C PRO A 105 7.57 -3.83 -9.95
N GLN A 106 8.12 -3.10 -8.98
CA GLN A 106 8.76 -3.69 -7.79
C GLN A 106 7.90 -3.30 -6.59
N ILE A 107 7.34 -4.29 -5.90
CA ILE A 107 6.29 -4.09 -4.91
C ILE A 107 6.85 -4.28 -3.51
N LEU A 108 6.57 -3.30 -2.65
CA LEU A 108 6.78 -3.34 -1.21
C LEU A 108 5.41 -3.31 -0.51
N CYS A 109 5.17 -4.25 0.38
CA CYS A 109 3.97 -4.28 1.22
C CYS A 109 4.30 -3.80 2.63
N ALA A 110 3.35 -3.10 3.26
CA ALA A 110 3.48 -2.64 4.62
C ALA A 110 2.20 -2.93 5.44
N ALA A 111 2.39 -3.32 6.70
CA ALA A 111 1.33 -3.35 7.70
C ALA A 111 1.42 -2.09 8.54
N ILE A 112 0.30 -1.37 8.67
CA ILE A 112 0.16 -0.11 9.39
C ILE A 112 -0.70 -0.35 10.62
N GLY A 113 -0.24 0.06 11.78
CA GLY A 113 -0.95 0.07 13.04
C GLY A 113 -0.98 1.46 13.64
N ASP A 114 -1.27 1.55 14.94
CA ASP A 114 -1.31 2.78 15.70
C ASP A 114 0.01 3.03 16.46
N SER A 115 0.72 4.10 16.12
CA SER A 115 1.98 4.46 16.79
C SER A 115 1.81 4.79 18.28
N LEU A 116 0.61 5.10 18.74
CA LEU A 116 0.34 5.44 20.12
C LEU A 116 -0.01 4.21 20.99
N ALA A 117 -0.50 3.14 20.36
CA ALA A 117 -1.03 1.96 21.05
C ALA A 117 -0.28 0.67 20.72
N ASP A 118 0.11 0.48 19.45
CA ASP A 118 0.65 -0.78 19.01
C ASP A 118 2.15 -0.93 19.28
N LYS A 119 2.55 -2.17 19.51
CA LYS A 119 3.95 -2.52 19.72
C LYS A 119 4.75 -2.42 18.41
N TYR A 120 4.11 -2.74 17.29
CA TYR A 120 4.71 -2.81 15.96
C TYR A 120 3.92 -1.95 14.95
N PRO A 121 3.91 -0.62 15.12
CA PRO A 121 3.03 0.27 14.37
C PRO A 121 3.35 0.38 12.89
N LEU A 122 4.53 -0.07 12.45
CA LEU A 122 4.89 -0.19 11.05
C LEU A 122 5.77 -1.42 10.84
N GLN A 123 5.44 -2.19 9.81
CA GLN A 123 6.24 -3.30 9.32
C GLN A 123 6.34 -3.17 7.80
N VAL A 124 7.53 -3.34 7.24
CA VAL A 124 7.77 -3.19 5.79
C VAL A 124 8.52 -4.37 5.21
N THR A 125 8.12 -4.83 4.04
CA THR A 125 8.83 -5.86 3.27
C THR A 125 10.01 -5.26 2.50
N GLN A 126 10.60 -6.01 1.57
CA GLN A 126 11.51 -5.51 0.56
C GLN A 126 10.74 -5.13 -0.71
N PHE A 127 11.34 -4.31 -1.57
CA PHE A 127 10.90 -4.21 -2.96
C PHE A 127 11.28 -5.49 -3.69
N GLU A 128 10.29 -6.21 -4.19
CA GLU A 128 10.46 -7.45 -4.92
C GLU A 128 9.66 -7.45 -6.22
N ALA A 129 10.09 -8.27 -7.19
CA ALA A 129 9.46 -8.37 -8.51
C ALA A 129 8.90 -9.76 -8.81
N ASP A 130 8.92 -10.69 -7.84
CA ASP A 130 8.49 -12.08 -8.02
C ASP A 130 7.72 -12.62 -6.81
N ILE A 131 7.56 -13.93 -6.70
CA ILE A 131 6.82 -14.62 -5.64
C ILE A 131 7.30 -14.27 -4.23
N ARG A 132 8.48 -13.68 -4.06
CA ARG A 132 8.97 -13.19 -2.77
C ARG A 132 8.09 -12.09 -2.20
N ILE A 133 7.38 -11.32 -3.03
CA ILE A 133 6.38 -10.34 -2.60
C ILE A 133 5.38 -11.02 -1.67
N ILE A 134 4.77 -12.11 -2.15
CA ILE A 134 3.75 -12.84 -1.37
C ILE A 134 4.36 -13.55 -0.16
N LYS A 135 5.55 -14.14 -0.30
CA LYS A 135 6.21 -14.81 0.84
C LYS A 135 6.46 -13.84 1.98
N GLN A 136 6.94 -12.64 1.68
CA GLN A 136 7.18 -11.61 2.70
C GLN A 136 5.87 -11.00 3.22
N LEU A 137 4.86 -10.83 2.36
CA LEU A 137 3.53 -10.38 2.77
C LEU A 137 2.92 -11.32 3.83
N LEU A 138 3.05 -12.64 3.65
CA LEU A 138 2.60 -13.65 4.61
C LEU A 138 3.40 -13.65 5.92
N GLU A 139 4.52 -12.97 5.97
CA GLU A 139 5.35 -12.80 7.16
C GLU A 139 5.00 -11.56 8.00
N LEU A 140 4.16 -10.65 7.48
CA LEU A 140 3.66 -9.51 8.24
C LEU A 140 2.81 -9.99 9.42
N TYR A 141 2.95 -9.34 10.56
CA TYR A 141 2.18 -9.61 11.76
C TYR A 141 0.94 -8.71 11.79
N LEU A 142 -0.22 -9.32 11.74
CA LEU A 142 -1.49 -8.61 11.86
C LEU A 142 -1.79 -8.45 13.35
N GLU A 143 -1.35 -7.33 13.94
CA GLU A 143 -1.39 -7.13 15.40
C GLU A 143 -2.82 -7.10 15.93
N GLY A 144 -3.76 -6.52 15.19
CA GLY A 144 -5.16 -6.41 15.59
C GLY A 144 -5.34 -5.52 16.82
N GLY A 145 -4.39 -4.60 17.05
CA GLY A 145 -4.41 -3.61 18.11
C GLY A 145 -5.22 -2.38 17.73
N GLY A 146 -4.74 -1.22 18.17
CA GLY A 146 -5.34 0.09 17.95
C GLY A 146 -5.73 0.75 19.25
N GLY A 147 -5.63 2.09 19.32
CA GLY A 147 -5.78 2.85 20.57
C GLY A 147 -7.20 3.37 20.84
N GLY A 148 -8.16 3.23 19.91
CA GLY A 148 -9.48 3.87 20.02
C GLY A 148 -9.40 5.41 20.07
N ASN A 149 -8.31 5.99 19.54
CA ASN A 149 -8.01 7.42 19.54
C ASN A 149 -8.54 8.14 18.28
N GLY A 150 -9.25 7.42 17.41
CA GLY A 150 -9.93 7.96 16.21
C GLY A 150 -9.00 8.21 15.03
N GLY A 151 -7.94 7.42 14.89
CA GLY A 151 -7.04 7.45 13.74
C GLY A 151 -5.93 6.41 13.82
N GLU A 152 -5.30 6.17 12.67
CA GLU A 152 -4.19 5.24 12.51
C GLU A 152 -2.97 5.91 11.90
N SER A 153 -1.81 5.27 12.05
CA SER A 153 -0.52 5.90 11.71
C SER A 153 -0.12 5.72 10.24
N TYR A 154 -1.01 6.05 9.29
CA TYR A 154 -0.68 6.04 7.85
C TYR A 154 0.51 6.93 7.52
N ASN A 155 0.70 7.98 8.26
CA ASN A 155 1.79 8.94 8.16
C ASN A 155 3.18 8.33 8.43
N LEU A 156 3.27 7.22 9.18
CA LEU A 156 4.52 6.45 9.29
C LEU A 156 4.99 5.92 7.94
N LEU A 157 4.05 5.45 7.10
CA LEU A 157 4.42 4.95 5.77
C LEU A 157 4.84 6.08 4.83
N TRP A 158 4.28 7.29 4.96
CA TRP A 158 4.71 8.45 4.19
C TRP A 158 6.11 8.90 4.60
N TYR A 159 6.41 8.92 5.92
CA TYR A 159 7.76 9.20 6.42
C TYR A 159 8.75 8.16 5.87
N PHE A 160 8.41 6.88 5.98
CA PHE A 160 9.22 5.78 5.46
C PHE A 160 9.51 5.96 3.96
N ALA A 161 8.50 6.20 3.15
CA ALA A 161 8.63 6.39 1.71
C ALA A 161 9.54 7.58 1.38
N ALA A 162 9.43 8.67 2.14
CA ALA A 162 10.23 9.87 1.93
C ALA A 162 11.69 9.73 2.35
N LYS A 163 11.98 9.01 3.45
CA LYS A 163 13.29 9.01 4.11
C LYS A 163 14.02 7.67 4.06
N HIS A 164 13.30 6.57 3.90
CA HIS A 164 13.84 5.21 3.96
C HIS A 164 13.65 4.42 2.67
N THR A 165 13.44 5.11 1.54
CA THR A 165 13.44 4.46 0.22
C THR A 165 14.37 5.18 -0.76
N SER A 166 14.89 4.42 -1.72
CA SER A 166 15.68 4.93 -2.85
C SER A 166 15.31 4.14 -4.11
N ALA A 167 15.08 4.83 -5.21
CA ALA A 167 14.59 4.19 -6.43
C ALA A 167 15.24 4.75 -7.69
N ASP A 168 15.75 3.87 -8.55
CA ASP A 168 16.30 4.22 -9.86
C ASP A 168 15.27 4.93 -10.75
N CYS A 169 13.99 4.62 -10.58
CA CYS A 169 12.87 5.29 -11.24
C CYS A 169 12.95 6.80 -11.05
N PHE A 170 13.16 7.25 -9.84
CA PHE A 170 13.30 8.66 -9.50
C PHE A 170 14.73 9.16 -9.76
N ASP A 171 15.75 8.48 -9.21
CA ASP A 171 17.14 8.95 -9.23
C ASP A 171 17.70 9.08 -10.66
N LYS A 172 17.34 8.16 -11.57
CA LYS A 172 17.86 8.14 -12.95
C LYS A 172 16.92 8.78 -13.96
N ARG A 173 15.60 8.72 -13.73
CA ARG A 173 14.59 9.09 -14.74
C ARG A 173 13.68 10.25 -14.32
N GLY A 174 13.75 10.69 -13.07
CA GLY A 174 12.87 11.73 -12.54
C GLY A 174 11.39 11.33 -12.54
N LYS A 175 11.08 10.03 -12.68
CA LYS A 175 9.72 9.50 -12.63
C LYS A 175 9.35 9.13 -11.21
N LYS A 176 8.10 9.36 -10.82
CA LYS A 176 7.60 8.99 -9.51
C LYS A 176 7.14 7.52 -9.50
N GLY A 177 7.35 6.85 -8.37
CA GLY A 177 6.68 5.60 -8.06
C GLY A 177 5.23 5.83 -7.59
N TYR A 178 4.65 4.79 -6.98
CA TYR A 178 3.29 4.82 -6.45
C TYR A 178 3.28 4.40 -4.99
N LEU A 179 2.46 5.09 -4.18
CA LEU A 179 2.23 4.76 -2.79
C LEU A 179 0.73 4.77 -2.52
N PHE A 180 0.22 3.64 -2.04
CA PHE A 180 -1.17 3.49 -1.62
C PHE A 180 -1.23 3.17 -0.13
N THR A 181 -2.07 3.89 0.60
CA THR A 181 -2.50 3.52 1.95
C THR A 181 -3.96 3.09 1.89
N ILE A 182 -4.31 2.02 2.63
CA ILE A 182 -5.63 1.39 2.59
C ILE A 182 -6.10 1.17 4.02
N GLY A 183 -7.28 1.67 4.38
CA GLY A 183 -7.84 1.47 5.71
C GLY A 183 -9.15 2.20 5.94
N ASP A 184 -9.74 2.03 7.12
CA ASP A 184 -11.07 2.50 7.46
C ASP A 184 -11.09 3.69 8.45
N ASP A 185 -9.92 4.12 8.96
CA ASP A 185 -9.83 5.22 9.91
C ASP A 185 -9.11 6.45 9.33
N ALA A 186 -9.07 7.55 10.09
CA ALA A 186 -8.36 8.77 9.72
C ALA A 186 -6.86 8.67 10.04
N SER A 187 -6.03 9.55 9.45
CA SER A 187 -4.66 9.74 9.93
C SER A 187 -4.63 10.49 11.26
N LEU A 188 -3.62 10.18 12.10
CA LEU A 188 -3.41 10.82 13.41
C LEU A 188 -3.02 12.30 13.34
N GLY A 189 -2.72 12.84 12.16
CA GLY A 189 -2.48 14.26 11.94
C GLY A 189 -1.01 14.70 12.04
N SER A 190 -0.18 13.97 12.78
CA SER A 190 1.24 14.30 12.90
C SER A 190 2.04 13.13 13.49
N LEU A 191 3.36 13.17 13.33
CA LEU A 191 4.33 12.31 14.02
C LEU A 191 5.22 13.13 14.92
N SER A 192 5.35 12.73 16.19
CA SER A 192 6.31 13.31 17.11
C SER A 192 7.74 12.83 16.84
N ALA A 193 8.73 13.62 17.26
CA ALA A 193 10.13 13.21 17.22
C ALA A 193 10.38 11.89 17.96
N THR A 194 9.66 11.63 19.04
CA THR A 194 9.76 10.39 19.81
C THR A 194 9.27 9.17 19.04
N GLU A 195 8.15 9.29 18.31
CA GLU A 195 7.61 8.22 17.46
C GLU A 195 8.57 7.92 16.30
N ILE A 196 9.07 8.96 15.63
CA ILE A 196 10.06 8.83 14.55
C ILE A 196 11.32 8.13 15.07
N LYS A 197 11.85 8.56 16.20
CA LYS A 197 13.02 7.92 16.81
C LYS A 197 12.77 6.45 17.16
N ARG A 198 11.60 6.14 17.72
CA ARG A 198 11.23 4.77 18.10
C ARG A 198 11.13 3.84 16.87
N VAL A 199 10.45 4.30 15.82
CA VAL A 199 10.15 3.45 14.64
C VAL A 199 11.33 3.39 13.69
N PHE A 200 11.95 4.53 13.38
CA PHE A 200 12.96 4.64 12.32
C PHE A 200 14.39 4.78 12.86
N GLY A 201 14.56 5.19 14.10
CA GLY A 201 15.86 5.48 14.68
C GLY A 201 16.38 6.88 14.36
N ASP A 202 15.62 7.68 13.63
CA ASP A 202 16.02 9.01 13.18
C ASP A 202 15.85 10.07 14.28
N ASP A 203 16.77 11.02 14.30
CA ASP A 203 16.67 12.19 15.14
C ASP A 203 16.13 13.37 14.34
N VAL A 204 14.92 13.80 14.65
CA VAL A 204 14.29 15.00 14.07
C VAL A 204 14.03 16.04 15.15
N PRO A 205 14.11 17.34 14.83
CA PRO A 205 14.05 18.39 15.85
C PRO A 205 12.65 18.74 16.32
N TYR A 206 11.59 18.34 15.60
CA TYR A 206 10.21 18.78 15.87
C TYR A 206 9.17 17.76 15.40
N VAL A 207 7.92 18.02 15.78
CA VAL A 207 6.74 17.28 15.29
C VAL A 207 6.53 17.60 13.80
N THR A 208 6.24 16.59 13.00
CA THR A 208 6.00 16.74 11.56
C THR A 208 4.53 16.47 11.26
N SER A 209 3.85 17.41 10.62
CA SER A 209 2.43 17.25 10.28
C SER A 209 2.21 16.31 9.09
N ASP A 210 0.99 15.82 8.93
CA ASP A 210 0.59 14.98 7.81
C ASP A 210 0.83 15.67 6.46
N GLU A 211 0.54 16.97 6.37
CA GLU A 211 0.77 17.77 5.15
C GLU A 211 2.26 17.86 4.79
N GLU A 212 3.14 17.96 5.78
CA GLU A 212 4.58 17.96 5.55
C GLU A 212 5.06 16.58 5.11
N LEU A 213 4.59 15.52 5.77
CA LEU A 213 4.95 14.14 5.44
C LEU A 213 4.49 13.75 4.03
N LEU A 214 3.27 14.11 3.66
CA LEU A 214 2.75 13.93 2.31
C LEU A 214 3.58 14.68 1.29
N ARG A 215 3.86 15.96 1.52
CA ARG A 215 4.69 16.77 0.61
C ARG A 215 6.08 16.17 0.40
N GLU A 216 6.69 15.60 1.44
CA GLU A 216 7.99 14.93 1.33
C GLU A 216 7.87 13.62 0.53
N ALA A 217 6.88 12.79 0.82
CA ALA A 217 6.65 11.53 0.09
C ALA A 217 6.32 11.79 -1.39
N GLU A 218 5.56 12.84 -1.67
CA GLU A 218 5.16 13.25 -3.01
C GLU A 218 6.30 13.71 -3.91
N LYS A 219 7.48 13.97 -3.37
CA LYS A 219 8.66 14.23 -4.21
C LYS A 219 8.98 13.02 -5.09
N ASN A 220 8.84 11.81 -4.55
CA ASN A 220 9.26 10.56 -5.18
C ASN A 220 8.10 9.64 -5.56
N TYR A 221 6.90 9.85 -5.02
CA TYR A 221 5.74 8.99 -5.22
C TYR A 221 4.48 9.77 -5.62
N ASN A 222 3.62 9.13 -6.41
CA ASN A 222 2.22 9.51 -6.51
C ASN A 222 1.51 8.85 -5.33
N VAL A 223 1.02 9.64 -4.38
CA VAL A 223 0.47 9.14 -3.10
C VAL A 223 -1.05 9.15 -3.15
N PHE A 224 -1.66 8.02 -2.80
CA PHE A 224 -3.11 7.84 -2.76
C PHE A 224 -3.55 7.19 -1.45
N HIS A 225 -4.78 7.48 -1.04
CA HIS A 225 -5.45 6.76 0.03
C HIS A 225 -6.73 6.11 -0.49
N ILE A 226 -6.95 4.83 -0.15
CA ILE A 226 -8.17 4.08 -0.43
C ILE A 226 -8.89 3.87 0.89
N HIS A 227 -9.93 4.67 1.12
CA HIS A 227 -10.75 4.56 2.32
C HIS A 227 -11.69 3.37 2.18
N ILE A 228 -11.68 2.48 3.15
CA ILE A 228 -12.63 1.37 3.23
C ILE A 228 -13.82 1.84 4.04
N GLU A 229 -14.95 2.02 3.35
CA GLU A 229 -16.19 2.39 3.99
C GLU A 229 -16.69 1.26 4.87
N ASN A 230 -16.91 1.59 6.12
CA ASN A 230 -17.45 0.69 7.10
C ASN A 230 -18.84 1.22 7.56
N GLU A 231 -19.69 0.34 8.07
CA GLU A 231 -21.05 0.69 8.49
C GLU A 231 -21.13 1.57 9.76
N GLN A 232 -19.97 2.05 10.25
CA GLN A 232 -19.90 2.93 11.40
C GLN A 232 -20.33 4.34 11.03
N SER A 233 -20.98 5.01 11.96
CA SER A 233 -21.58 6.35 11.77
C SER A 233 -20.60 7.46 11.38
N ASP A 234 -19.31 7.25 11.51
CA ASP A 234 -18.26 8.25 11.27
C ASP A 234 -17.56 8.14 9.91
N SER A 235 -17.88 7.14 9.08
CA SER A 235 -17.17 6.88 7.82
C SER A 235 -17.18 8.08 6.86
N ASP A 236 -18.34 8.74 6.68
CA ASP A 236 -18.45 9.96 5.85
C ASP A 236 -17.56 11.11 6.36
N ARG A 237 -17.48 11.26 7.69
CA ARG A 237 -16.64 12.27 8.32
C ARG A 237 -15.15 11.98 8.12
N ILE A 238 -14.76 10.72 8.26
CA ILE A 238 -13.39 10.26 8.03
C ILE A 238 -13.03 10.48 6.55
N PHE A 239 -13.86 10.06 5.63
CA PHE A 239 -13.64 10.27 4.19
C PHE A 239 -13.54 11.77 3.83
N SER A 240 -14.37 12.62 4.44
CA SER A 240 -14.27 14.08 4.25
C SER A 240 -12.94 14.67 4.75
N ARG A 241 -12.41 14.18 5.88
CA ARG A 241 -11.06 14.56 6.38
C ARG A 241 -9.97 14.16 5.37
N TRP A 242 -10.03 12.95 4.85
CA TRP A 242 -9.10 12.47 3.83
C TRP A 242 -9.14 13.33 2.56
N ARG A 243 -10.32 13.67 2.07
CA ARG A 243 -10.48 14.55 0.90
C ARG A 243 -9.93 15.95 1.13
N THR A 244 -9.99 16.44 2.35
CA THR A 244 -9.40 17.73 2.72
C THR A 244 -7.87 17.65 2.73
N LEU A 245 -7.32 16.58 3.27
CA LEU A 245 -5.87 16.37 3.37
C LEU A 245 -5.24 16.06 2.00
N MET A 246 -5.90 15.27 1.18
CA MET A 246 -5.38 14.75 -0.09
C MET A 246 -6.38 14.97 -1.26
N PRO A 247 -6.69 16.22 -1.63
CA PRO A 247 -7.67 16.50 -2.67
C PRO A 247 -7.27 15.84 -4.00
N GLY A 248 -8.24 15.14 -4.63
CA GLY A 248 -8.04 14.42 -5.89
C GLY A 248 -7.18 13.15 -5.81
N ARG A 249 -6.86 12.67 -4.60
CA ARG A 249 -5.98 11.50 -4.38
C ARG A 249 -6.53 10.51 -3.33
N VAL A 250 -7.80 10.63 -3.04
CA VAL A 250 -8.50 9.71 -2.14
C VAL A 250 -9.66 9.08 -2.88
N THR A 251 -9.84 7.80 -2.69
CA THR A 251 -11.03 7.10 -3.16
C THR A 251 -11.69 6.32 -2.03
N VAL A 252 -12.88 5.82 -2.27
CA VAL A 252 -13.65 5.03 -1.32
C VAL A 252 -14.06 3.71 -1.96
N ILE A 253 -14.06 2.67 -1.14
CA ILE A 253 -14.53 1.33 -1.52
C ILE A 253 -15.35 0.74 -0.37
N GLU A 254 -16.52 0.18 -0.66
CA GLU A 254 -17.29 -0.56 0.34
C GLU A 254 -16.56 -1.86 0.73
N LYS A 255 -16.67 -2.27 1.98
CA LYS A 255 -16.11 -3.54 2.51
C LYS A 255 -16.41 -4.75 1.62
N LYS A 256 -17.65 -4.88 1.15
CA LYS A 256 -18.08 -6.00 0.30
C LYS A 256 -17.47 -6.00 -1.10
N ASP A 257 -16.94 -4.85 -1.52
CA ASP A 257 -16.38 -4.62 -2.85
C ASP A 257 -14.86 -4.68 -2.89
N ILE A 258 -14.23 -5.08 -1.78
CA ILE A 258 -12.77 -5.20 -1.66
C ILE A 258 -12.13 -6.09 -2.75
N LYS A 259 -12.90 -6.99 -3.34
CA LYS A 259 -12.49 -7.82 -4.47
C LYS A 259 -12.13 -7.01 -5.73
N TYR A 260 -12.57 -5.74 -5.83
CA TYR A 260 -12.24 -4.84 -6.95
C TYR A 260 -11.02 -3.95 -6.67
N LEU A 261 -10.33 -4.15 -5.56
CA LEU A 261 -9.17 -3.34 -5.17
C LEU A 261 -8.07 -3.35 -6.24
N SER A 262 -7.85 -4.48 -6.91
CA SER A 262 -6.85 -4.62 -7.97
C SER A 262 -7.17 -3.71 -9.16
N GLU A 263 -8.42 -3.72 -9.59
CA GLU A 263 -8.90 -2.91 -10.71
C GLU A 263 -8.86 -1.42 -10.38
N ILE A 264 -9.21 -1.05 -9.13
CA ILE A 264 -9.16 0.35 -8.66
C ILE A 264 -7.71 0.86 -8.66
N ILE A 265 -6.77 0.13 -8.07
CA ILE A 265 -5.36 0.52 -8.03
C ILE A 265 -4.79 0.67 -9.45
N CYS A 266 -5.05 -0.30 -10.33
CA CYS A 266 -4.56 -0.24 -11.70
C CYS A 266 -5.21 0.88 -12.51
N ALA A 267 -6.50 1.16 -12.30
CA ALA A 267 -7.18 2.28 -12.95
C ALA A 267 -6.60 3.63 -12.50
N ILE A 268 -6.31 3.80 -11.20
CA ILE A 268 -5.64 5.00 -10.68
C ILE A 268 -4.25 5.15 -11.33
N ILE A 269 -3.48 4.08 -11.43
CA ILE A 269 -2.17 4.11 -12.08
C ILE A 269 -2.32 4.49 -13.56
N ASN A 270 -3.25 3.88 -14.29
CA ASN A 270 -3.53 4.20 -15.69
C ASN A 270 -3.86 5.68 -15.90
N VAL A 271 -4.68 6.27 -15.02
CA VAL A 271 -5.01 7.70 -15.04
C VAL A 271 -3.76 8.55 -14.77
N CYS A 272 -2.91 8.15 -13.83
CA CYS A 272 -1.63 8.81 -13.57
C CYS A 272 -0.65 8.72 -14.75
N GLU A 273 -0.67 7.64 -15.50
CA GLU A 273 0.16 7.44 -16.70
C GLU A 273 -0.43 8.13 -17.94
N GLY A 274 -1.57 8.81 -17.80
CA GLY A 274 -2.12 9.72 -18.83
C GLY A 274 -3.34 9.20 -19.56
N LYS A 275 -3.91 8.03 -19.20
CA LYS A 275 -5.22 7.64 -19.69
C LYS A 275 -6.30 8.49 -19.02
N SER A 276 -7.37 8.78 -19.75
CA SER A 276 -8.58 9.33 -19.12
C SER A 276 -9.28 8.25 -18.27
N SER A 277 -10.07 8.66 -17.29
CA SER A 277 -10.91 7.72 -16.51
C SER A 277 -11.78 6.85 -17.43
N ASN A 278 -12.34 7.43 -18.48
CA ASN A 278 -13.15 6.68 -19.46
C ASN A 278 -12.34 5.61 -20.23
N GLU A 279 -11.07 5.88 -20.56
CA GLU A 279 -10.20 4.88 -21.20
C GLU A 279 -9.86 3.76 -20.24
N ALA A 280 -9.51 4.09 -18.98
CA ALA A 280 -9.24 3.09 -17.96
C ALA A 280 -10.45 2.18 -17.69
N LEU A 281 -11.67 2.72 -17.68
CA LEU A 281 -12.90 1.95 -17.47
C LEU A 281 -13.24 1.01 -18.65
N LYS A 282 -12.91 1.39 -19.90
CA LYS A 282 -13.15 0.53 -21.07
C LYS A 282 -12.31 -0.75 -21.07
N GLU A 283 -11.23 -0.76 -20.32
CA GLU A 283 -10.34 -1.93 -20.18
C GLU A 283 -10.83 -2.93 -19.12
N MET A 284 -11.91 -2.61 -18.38
CA MET A 284 -12.46 -3.51 -17.37
C MET A 284 -13.12 -4.72 -18.04
N LYS A 285 -12.99 -5.89 -17.39
CA LYS A 285 -13.45 -7.18 -17.89
C LYS A 285 -14.96 -7.28 -18.14
N ASP A 286 -15.75 -6.52 -17.39
CA ASP A 286 -17.21 -6.50 -17.44
C ASP A 286 -17.78 -5.18 -16.93
N GLN A 287 -19.08 -4.97 -17.16
CA GLN A 287 -19.78 -3.74 -16.82
C GLN A 287 -19.87 -3.54 -15.29
N GLU A 288 -20.09 -4.60 -14.51
CA GLU A 288 -20.17 -4.52 -13.04
C GLU A 288 -18.86 -3.97 -12.47
N THR A 289 -17.75 -4.51 -12.91
CA THR A 289 -16.41 -4.04 -12.54
C THR A 289 -16.20 -2.58 -12.93
N ALA A 290 -16.57 -2.21 -14.15
CA ALA A 290 -16.45 -0.83 -14.64
C ALA A 290 -17.26 0.17 -13.79
N GLU A 291 -18.49 -0.18 -13.42
CA GLU A 291 -19.34 0.65 -12.55
C GLU A 291 -18.73 0.85 -11.15
N LYS A 292 -18.20 -0.22 -10.55
CA LYS A 292 -17.54 -0.15 -9.23
C LYS A 292 -16.28 0.69 -9.27
N VAL A 293 -15.44 0.49 -10.26
CA VAL A 293 -14.22 1.28 -10.46
C VAL A 293 -14.55 2.75 -10.79
N ALA A 294 -15.60 3.02 -11.58
CA ALA A 294 -16.02 4.38 -11.89
C ALA A 294 -16.39 5.18 -10.64
N GLY A 295 -17.12 4.56 -9.69
CA GLY A 295 -17.43 5.17 -8.41
C GLY A 295 -16.17 5.58 -7.63
N SER A 296 -15.16 4.73 -7.63
CA SER A 296 -13.88 5.01 -6.99
C SER A 296 -13.08 6.10 -7.73
N LEU A 297 -13.05 6.08 -9.06
CA LEU A 297 -12.31 7.08 -9.86
C LEU A 297 -12.95 8.49 -9.82
N ALA A 298 -14.22 8.61 -9.46
CA ALA A 298 -14.91 9.90 -9.40
C ALA A 298 -14.23 10.93 -8.46
N TYR A 299 -13.41 10.47 -7.54
CA TYR A 299 -12.66 11.31 -6.59
C TYR A 299 -11.18 11.49 -6.97
N ILE A 300 -10.72 10.88 -8.06
CA ILE A 300 -9.34 10.96 -8.52
C ILE A 300 -9.20 12.07 -9.57
N GLU A 301 -8.24 12.95 -9.36
CA GLU A 301 -7.95 14.03 -10.30
C GLU A 301 -7.17 13.51 -11.50
N GLU A 302 -7.72 13.71 -12.71
CA GLU A 302 -7.02 13.41 -13.96
C GLU A 302 -5.90 14.45 -14.18
N LYS A 303 -4.71 14.00 -14.59
CA LYS A 303 -3.68 14.90 -15.09
C LYS A 303 -4.23 15.60 -16.34
N LYS A 304 -4.46 16.90 -16.27
CA LYS A 304 -4.77 17.71 -17.46
C LYS A 304 -3.64 17.50 -18.48
N SER A 305 -3.96 16.93 -19.63
CA SER A 305 -3.02 16.88 -20.74
C SER A 305 -2.53 18.32 -21.01
N LYS A 306 -1.23 18.54 -20.96
CA LYS A 306 -0.66 19.81 -21.45
C LYS A 306 -0.93 19.87 -22.95
N THR A 307 -2.08 20.39 -23.33
CA THR A 307 -2.33 20.79 -24.71
C THR A 307 -1.37 21.97 -24.97
N THR A 308 -0.23 21.67 -25.54
CA THR A 308 0.65 22.71 -26.07
C THR A 308 -0.09 23.34 -27.23
N ILE A 309 -0.76 24.47 -26.97
CA ILE A 309 -1.25 25.32 -28.05
C ILE A 309 0.00 25.93 -28.65
N VAL A 310 0.42 25.38 -29.80
CA VAL A 310 1.43 25.99 -30.67
C VAL A 310 0.68 27.06 -31.41
N PHE A 311 0.95 28.34 -31.11
CA PHE A 311 0.53 29.48 -31.89
C PHE A 311 1.48 29.71 -33.06
#